data_ee367955cd4ac506bafe09a62ccf28eb
#
_entry.id   ee367955cd4ac506bafe09a62ccf28eb
#
_cell.length_a   1.000
_cell.length_b   1.000
_cell.length_c   1.000
_cell.angle_alpha   90.00
_cell.angle_beta   90.00
_cell.angle_gamma   90.00
#
_symmetry.space_group_name_H-M   'P 1'
#
loop_
_entity.id
_entity.type
_entity.pdbx_description
1 polymer ?
#
loop_
_entity_poly.entity_id
_entity_poly.type
_entity_poly.pdbx_seq_one_letter_code
_entity_poly.pdbx_strand_id
1 'polypeptide(L)'
;GLGDVYKRQRYPQALVLAPTRELALQVSDSFQSFADHLGGVQILPIYGGQAYGIQLSGLRRGAQIIVGTPGRVIDHLEKGSLDISNLRFLVLDEADEMLNMGFQEDVERILEDTPEEKQVALFSATMPNAIRRISKQYLDDPVEVTVKSETRTNTNITQRYLYTAHRNKLDAITRILEVTEFEAMIVFVRTKNETEELAEKLRARGFSAAAINGDIAQQQRERTVDQLRDGRLDILVATDVAARGLDVERISHVLNYDIPNDTESYVHRIGRTGRAGRSGEAILFVTPRERRMLRSIERVTNATIEEMDLPTVDEVNESRKLKFMDSITQSLEASDVEVFKQMVREYSADNNVPMDDVAAALATQAQAGDEFLMKEPPKDKRDRRDRERFDRDDRRERRGGRDRDGRRGDRFGRDRADRGDRWDRNDRGGRSRFDHDDENFDTYRLDVGKRQHVRPGAIVGALANEGGLSSKDFGRITIGGDFALVELPKNLDPAVLDRLEDTRISGQLINIQRDHGAPPRNRGGRGRERGRGGFHGGRDSRNRDYSDRGGWRGRGD
;
A
#
# COMPACT_ATOMS: atom_id res chain seq x y z
N GLY A 1 39.30 30.95 14.85
CA GLY A 1 38.84 29.62 14.79
C GLY A 1 37.90 29.34 13.64
N LEU A 2 37.62 28.07 13.41
CA LEU A 2 36.71 27.57 12.34
C LEU A 2 35.32 28.22 12.39
N GLY A 3 34.81 28.62 13.56
CA GLY A 3 33.49 29.22 13.73
C GLY A 3 33.27 30.58 13.03
N ASP A 4 34.31 31.35 12.82
CA ASP A 4 34.17 32.68 12.18
C ASP A 4 34.18 32.62 10.66
N VAL A 5 34.75 31.58 10.08
CA VAL A 5 34.73 31.36 8.60
C VAL A 5 33.32 30.95 8.17
N TYR A 6 32.60 30.15 8.97
CA TYR A 6 31.26 29.69 8.64
C TYR A 6 30.18 30.78 8.80
N LYS A 7 30.35 31.74 9.70
CA LYS A 7 29.39 32.84 9.92
C LYS A 7 29.22 33.79 8.73
N ARG A 8 30.16 33.79 7.78
CA ARG A 8 30.16 34.70 6.63
C ARG A 8 29.73 34.05 5.31
N GLN A 9 29.57 32.73 5.28
CA GLN A 9 29.22 32.05 4.03
C GLN A 9 27.69 31.99 3.90
N ARG A 10 27.19 32.62 2.85
CA ARG A 10 25.75 32.68 2.51
C ARG A 10 25.31 31.58 1.55
N TYR A 11 26.15 30.57 1.33
CA TYR A 11 25.90 29.48 0.39
C TYR A 11 25.68 28.18 1.12
N PRO A 12 24.84 27.28 0.60
CA PRO A 12 24.70 25.91 1.10
C PRO A 12 26.04 25.19 1.07
N GLN A 13 26.41 24.60 2.20
CA GLN A 13 27.65 23.82 2.37
C GLN A 13 27.36 22.35 2.58
N ALA A 14 26.19 22.04 3.13
CA ALA A 14 25.71 20.70 3.31
C ALA A 14 24.32 20.55 2.70
N LEU A 15 24.14 19.46 1.96
CA LEU A 15 22.86 19.02 1.46
C LEU A 15 22.59 17.60 1.99
N VAL A 16 21.45 17.41 2.63
CA VAL A 16 20.95 16.11 3.03
C VAL A 16 19.70 15.80 2.24
N LEU A 17 19.71 14.68 1.52
CA LEU A 17 18.55 14.17 0.80
C LEU A 17 17.86 13.09 1.65
N ALA A 18 16.56 13.24 1.80
CA ALA A 18 15.70 12.31 2.54
C ALA A 18 14.49 11.91 1.68
N PRO A 19 14.01 10.65 1.74
CA PRO A 19 12.91 10.17 0.91
C PRO A 19 11.57 10.85 1.19
N THR A 20 11.36 11.30 2.43
CA THR A 20 10.08 11.85 2.87
C THR A 20 10.23 13.21 3.52
N ARG A 21 9.13 13.96 3.53
CA ARG A 21 9.02 15.29 4.15
C ARG A 21 9.24 15.21 5.66
N GLU A 22 8.67 14.19 6.27
CA GLU A 22 8.74 13.95 7.71
C GLU A 22 10.18 13.69 8.13
N LEU A 23 10.90 12.85 7.40
CA LEU A 23 12.31 12.58 7.68
C LEU A 23 13.16 13.85 7.45
N ALA A 24 12.89 14.59 6.38
CA ALA A 24 13.59 15.86 6.13
C ALA A 24 13.39 16.86 7.29
N LEU A 25 12.20 16.95 7.86
CA LEU A 25 11.91 17.77 9.04
C LEU A 25 12.65 17.25 10.27
N GLN A 26 12.59 15.96 10.58
CA GLN A 26 13.27 15.36 11.74
C GLN A 26 14.79 15.59 11.68
N VAL A 27 15.39 15.35 10.52
CA VAL A 27 16.82 15.60 10.32
C VAL A 27 17.12 17.09 10.46
N SER A 28 16.26 17.98 9.92
CA SER A 28 16.40 19.42 10.08
C SER A 28 16.32 19.86 11.56
N ASP A 29 15.36 19.34 12.30
CA ASP A 29 15.19 19.64 13.73
C ASP A 29 16.41 19.14 14.56
N SER A 30 16.93 17.95 14.22
CA SER A 30 18.14 17.42 14.85
C SER A 30 19.35 18.30 14.55
N PHE A 31 19.55 18.75 13.32
CA PHE A 31 20.59 19.72 12.99
C PHE A 31 20.40 21.05 13.72
N GLN A 32 19.15 21.53 13.83
CA GLN A 32 18.84 22.77 14.55
C GLN A 32 19.23 22.68 16.02
N SER A 33 18.92 21.56 16.69
CA SER A 33 19.29 21.37 18.11
C SER A 33 20.81 21.45 18.36
N PHE A 34 21.63 20.95 17.41
CA PHE A 34 23.08 21.12 17.48
C PHE A 34 23.54 22.54 17.12
N ALA A 35 22.87 23.15 16.13
CA ALA A 35 23.23 24.48 15.62
C ALA A 35 22.89 25.62 16.60
N ASP A 36 21.90 25.44 17.45
CA ASP A 36 21.49 26.43 18.46
C ASP A 36 22.65 26.83 19.38
N HIS A 37 23.60 25.93 19.60
CA HIS A 37 24.80 26.17 20.41
C HIS A 37 25.94 26.80 19.61
N LEU A 38 25.89 26.83 18.28
CA LEU A 38 26.97 27.33 17.43
C LEU A 38 26.79 28.80 17.03
N GLY A 39 25.58 29.34 17.10
CA GLY A 39 25.20 30.69 16.70
C GLY A 39 25.48 31.02 15.23
N GLY A 40 24.45 31.40 14.49
CA GLY A 40 24.55 31.88 13.11
C GLY A 40 24.54 30.83 12.01
N VAL A 41 24.39 29.54 12.33
CA VAL A 41 24.13 28.48 11.37
C VAL A 41 22.62 28.40 11.11
N GLN A 42 22.23 28.45 9.84
CA GLN A 42 20.84 28.35 9.41
C GLN A 42 20.61 27.03 8.71
N ILE A 43 19.64 26.29 9.18
CA ILE A 43 19.16 25.04 8.59
C ILE A 43 17.84 25.34 7.87
N LEU A 44 17.67 24.80 6.67
CA LEU A 44 16.46 25.00 5.88
C LEU A 44 15.93 23.66 5.38
N PRO A 45 14.75 23.23 5.82
CA PRO A 45 14.06 22.09 5.23
C PRO A 45 13.40 22.51 3.89
N ILE A 46 13.62 21.73 2.82
CA ILE A 46 13.08 21.93 1.48
C ILE A 46 12.32 20.68 1.05
N TYR A 47 10.99 20.76 1.01
CA TYR A 47 10.13 19.63 0.65
C TYR A 47 8.86 20.09 -0.08
N GLY A 48 8.24 19.16 -0.81
CA GLY A 48 6.99 19.44 -1.52
C GLY A 48 5.80 19.62 -0.57
N GLY A 49 4.82 20.46 -0.95
CA GLY A 49 3.61 20.72 -0.16
C GLY A 49 3.72 21.89 0.83
N GLN A 50 4.92 22.36 1.16
CA GLN A 50 5.14 23.61 1.88
C GLN A 50 5.04 24.80 0.89
N ALA A 51 4.59 25.96 1.40
CA ALA A 51 4.53 27.18 0.62
C ALA A 51 5.92 27.57 0.08
N TYR A 52 6.03 27.74 -1.23
CA TYR A 52 7.29 28.02 -1.93
C TYR A 52 7.99 29.28 -1.42
N GLY A 53 7.21 30.32 -1.08
CA GLY A 53 7.74 31.58 -0.57
C GLY A 53 8.54 31.45 0.74
N ILE A 54 8.20 30.52 1.60
CA ILE A 54 8.91 30.24 2.85
C ILE A 54 10.32 29.73 2.54
N GLN A 55 10.42 28.77 1.61
CA GLN A 55 11.68 28.16 1.18
C GLN A 55 12.56 29.21 0.48
N LEU A 56 12.00 29.99 -0.44
CA LEU A 56 12.72 31.09 -1.09
C LEU A 56 13.24 32.13 -0.09
N SER A 57 12.47 32.47 0.93
CA SER A 57 12.90 33.39 1.98
C SER A 57 14.08 32.82 2.77
N GLY A 58 14.03 31.51 3.10
CA GLY A 58 15.13 30.82 3.77
C GLY A 58 16.41 30.78 2.94
N LEU A 59 16.31 30.45 1.65
CA LEU A 59 17.44 30.44 0.71
C LEU A 59 18.07 31.83 0.57
N ARG A 60 17.28 32.89 0.45
CA ARG A 60 17.78 34.27 0.37
C ARG A 60 18.49 34.74 1.64
N ARG A 61 18.10 34.20 2.81
CA ARG A 61 18.82 34.48 4.07
C ARG A 61 20.17 33.80 4.16
N GLY A 62 20.46 32.85 3.26
CA GLY A 62 21.75 32.17 3.18
C GLY A 62 21.83 30.98 4.12
N ALA A 63 20.93 30.02 4.00
CA ALA A 63 20.99 28.74 4.74
C ALA A 63 22.25 27.96 4.34
N GLN A 64 23.01 27.50 5.34
CA GLN A 64 24.24 26.74 5.15
C GLN A 64 23.97 25.22 5.06
N ILE A 65 22.94 24.74 5.72
CA ILE A 65 22.52 23.34 5.68
C ILE A 65 21.14 23.26 5.06
N ILE A 66 21.04 22.52 3.99
CA ILE A 66 19.77 22.22 3.32
C ILE A 66 19.42 20.76 3.61
N VAL A 67 18.21 20.50 4.05
CA VAL A 67 17.67 19.15 4.21
C VAL A 67 16.43 19.04 3.32
N GLY A 68 16.42 18.14 2.34
CA GLY A 68 15.34 18.18 1.37
C GLY A 68 14.95 16.86 0.77
N THR A 69 13.73 16.84 0.18
CA THR A 69 13.29 15.73 -0.67
C THR A 69 13.75 15.95 -2.10
N PRO A 70 14.19 14.89 -2.84
CA PRO A 70 14.83 15.02 -4.14
C PRO A 70 14.06 15.91 -5.12
N GLY A 71 12.78 15.62 -5.39
CA GLY A 71 12.01 16.37 -6.38
C GLY A 71 11.86 17.88 -6.08
N ARG A 72 11.81 18.31 -4.79
CA ARG A 72 11.75 19.74 -4.45
C ARG A 72 13.13 20.40 -4.53
N VAL A 73 14.18 19.67 -4.25
CA VAL A 73 15.57 20.15 -4.43
C VAL A 73 15.80 20.44 -5.91
N ILE A 74 15.44 19.50 -6.80
CA ILE A 74 15.52 19.70 -8.26
C ILE A 74 14.71 20.91 -8.71
N ASP A 75 13.47 21.07 -8.24
CA ASP A 75 12.63 22.23 -8.59
C ASP A 75 13.32 23.57 -8.24
N HIS A 76 14.03 23.64 -7.13
CA HIS A 76 14.81 24.81 -6.76
C HIS A 76 16.11 24.99 -7.58
N LEU A 77 16.78 23.88 -7.96
CA LEU A 77 17.95 23.92 -8.85
C LEU A 77 17.56 24.41 -10.25
N GLU A 78 16.51 23.84 -10.84
CA GLU A 78 16.00 24.24 -12.17
C GLU A 78 15.58 25.70 -12.23
N LYS A 79 15.01 26.23 -11.15
CA LYS A 79 14.62 27.65 -11.06
C LYS A 79 15.77 28.57 -10.68
N GLY A 80 16.97 28.03 -10.48
CA GLY A 80 18.15 28.83 -10.08
C GLY A 80 18.00 29.49 -8.71
N SER A 81 17.07 29.03 -7.88
CA SER A 81 16.85 29.55 -6.53
C SER A 81 17.70 28.89 -5.46
N LEU A 82 18.25 27.71 -5.75
CA LEU A 82 19.23 26.98 -4.94
C LEU A 82 20.51 26.84 -5.79
N ASP A 83 21.62 27.30 -5.23
CA ASP A 83 22.95 27.10 -5.78
C ASP A 83 23.76 26.18 -4.87
N ILE A 84 24.18 25.04 -5.41
CA ILE A 84 24.95 24.00 -4.70
C ILE A 84 26.41 23.93 -5.19
N SER A 85 26.89 24.90 -5.98
CA SER A 85 28.25 24.94 -6.54
C SER A 85 29.37 25.00 -5.48
N ASN A 86 29.03 25.39 -4.25
CA ASN A 86 29.95 25.45 -3.13
C ASN A 86 29.73 24.37 -2.08
N LEU A 87 29.02 23.30 -2.46
CA LEU A 87 28.68 22.20 -1.55
C LEU A 87 29.94 21.43 -1.14
N ARG A 88 30.08 21.17 0.16
CA ARG A 88 31.21 20.41 0.74
C ARG A 88 30.78 19.05 1.28
N PHE A 89 29.54 18.92 1.67
CA PHE A 89 28.99 17.70 2.26
C PHE A 89 27.67 17.34 1.59
N LEU A 90 27.55 16.12 1.14
CA LEU A 90 26.31 15.55 0.62
C LEU A 90 25.98 14.29 1.41
N VAL A 91 24.77 14.20 1.91
CA VAL A 91 24.28 13.05 2.64
C VAL A 91 23.06 12.49 1.92
N LEU A 92 23.07 11.20 1.66
CA LEU A 92 21.91 10.43 1.20
C LEU A 92 21.43 9.59 2.37
N ASP A 93 20.26 9.93 2.92
CA ASP A 93 19.68 9.21 4.06
C ASP A 93 18.51 8.35 3.61
N GLU A 94 18.39 7.12 4.14
CA GLU A 94 17.47 6.10 3.66
C GLU A 94 17.53 5.93 2.13
N ALA A 95 18.74 5.74 1.59
CA ALA A 95 18.96 5.73 0.14
C ALA A 95 18.17 4.61 -0.58
N ASP A 96 18.04 3.44 0.02
CA ASP A 96 17.19 2.34 -0.48
C ASP A 96 15.72 2.76 -0.60
N GLU A 97 15.21 3.51 0.37
CA GLU A 97 13.85 4.02 0.32
C GLU A 97 13.65 5.08 -0.77
N MET A 98 14.63 5.95 -1.01
CA MET A 98 14.55 6.88 -2.13
C MET A 98 14.42 6.13 -3.46
N LEU A 99 15.16 5.04 -3.66
CA LEU A 99 15.03 4.21 -4.86
C LEU A 99 13.68 3.49 -4.94
N ASN A 100 13.21 2.92 -3.84
CA ASN A 100 11.90 2.24 -3.77
C ASN A 100 10.75 3.20 -4.10
N MET A 101 10.92 4.49 -3.82
CA MET A 101 9.97 5.55 -4.17
C MET A 101 10.10 6.07 -5.61
N GLY A 102 11.10 5.60 -6.35
CA GLY A 102 11.34 6.00 -7.74
C GLY A 102 12.18 7.26 -7.91
N PHE A 103 12.84 7.75 -6.87
CA PHE A 103 13.69 8.95 -6.93
C PHE A 103 15.10 8.68 -7.45
N GLN A 104 15.37 7.53 -8.07
CA GLN A 104 16.71 7.19 -8.54
C GLN A 104 17.26 8.24 -9.50
N GLU A 105 16.50 8.60 -10.54
CA GLU A 105 16.89 9.58 -11.54
C GLU A 105 17.08 10.98 -10.93
N ASP A 106 16.20 11.34 -9.99
CA ASP A 106 16.28 12.61 -9.27
C ASP A 106 17.56 12.70 -8.43
N VAL A 107 17.91 11.62 -7.71
CA VAL A 107 19.13 11.56 -6.90
C VAL A 107 20.37 11.62 -7.78
N GLU A 108 20.44 10.83 -8.86
CA GLU A 108 21.55 10.82 -9.81
C GLU A 108 21.76 12.22 -10.41
N ARG A 109 20.68 12.91 -10.80
CA ARG A 109 20.73 14.28 -11.33
C ARG A 109 21.28 15.29 -10.32
N ILE A 110 20.84 15.24 -9.05
CA ILE A 110 21.37 16.13 -8.01
C ILE A 110 22.87 15.86 -7.80
N LEU A 111 23.29 14.60 -7.82
CA LEU A 111 24.68 14.20 -7.69
C LEU A 111 25.56 14.78 -8.82
N GLU A 112 25.04 14.82 -10.06
CA GLU A 112 25.71 15.39 -11.23
C GLU A 112 25.90 16.91 -11.11
N ASP A 113 24.94 17.62 -10.49
CA ASP A 113 25.01 19.08 -10.30
C ASP A 113 25.92 19.51 -9.13
N THR A 114 26.47 18.56 -8.35
CA THR A 114 27.33 18.87 -7.19
C THR A 114 28.81 18.96 -7.59
N PRO A 115 29.66 19.77 -6.88
CA PRO A 115 31.09 19.85 -7.12
C PRO A 115 31.78 18.47 -7.05
N GLU A 116 32.91 18.33 -7.75
CA GLU A 116 33.75 17.12 -7.66
C GLU A 116 34.34 16.96 -6.25
N GLU A 117 34.91 18.04 -5.71
CA GLU A 117 35.49 18.04 -4.36
C GLU A 117 34.41 18.17 -3.29
N LYS A 118 33.90 17.05 -2.82
CA LYS A 118 32.93 16.97 -1.71
C LYS A 118 33.07 15.67 -0.94
N GLN A 119 32.65 15.67 0.32
CA GLN A 119 32.46 14.45 1.07
C GLN A 119 31.02 13.95 0.87
N VAL A 120 30.88 12.68 0.46
CA VAL A 120 29.58 12.03 0.32
C VAL A 120 29.42 10.98 1.42
N ALA A 121 28.29 11.00 2.11
CA ALA A 121 27.89 9.96 3.05
C ALA A 121 26.56 9.33 2.60
N LEU A 122 26.52 8.02 2.54
CA LEU A 122 25.33 7.27 2.14
C LEU A 122 24.90 6.36 3.29
N PHE A 123 23.68 6.57 3.77
CA PHE A 123 23.03 5.76 4.79
C PHE A 123 21.90 4.95 4.18
N SER A 124 21.90 3.65 4.42
CA SER A 124 20.91 2.74 3.86
C SER A 124 20.74 1.53 4.76
N ALA A 125 19.51 1.07 4.96
CA ALA A 125 19.23 -0.15 5.71
C ALA A 125 19.61 -1.40 4.89
N THR A 126 19.51 -1.32 3.57
CA THR A 126 19.81 -2.39 2.63
C THR A 126 20.77 -1.93 1.54
N MET A 127 21.44 -2.88 0.87
CA MET A 127 22.44 -2.59 -0.15
C MET A 127 22.10 -3.31 -1.48
N PRO A 128 20.95 -2.98 -2.11
CA PRO A 128 20.61 -3.52 -3.41
C PRO A 128 21.60 -3.08 -4.50
N ASN A 129 21.58 -3.76 -5.64
CA ASN A 129 22.52 -3.48 -6.73
C ASN A 129 22.49 -2.03 -7.23
N ALA A 130 21.34 -1.38 -7.17
CA ALA A 130 21.20 0.03 -7.57
C ALA A 130 21.94 0.97 -6.61
N ILE A 131 21.84 0.75 -5.29
CA ILE A 131 22.60 1.52 -4.28
C ILE A 131 24.11 1.26 -4.45
N ARG A 132 24.52 0.01 -4.67
CA ARG A 132 25.93 -0.32 -4.94
C ARG A 132 26.46 0.39 -6.18
N ARG A 133 25.62 0.57 -7.21
CA ARG A 133 26.00 1.31 -8.42
C ARG A 133 26.21 2.80 -8.10
N ILE A 134 25.27 3.43 -7.40
CA ILE A 134 25.38 4.83 -6.97
C ILE A 134 26.62 5.01 -6.09
N SER A 135 26.84 4.12 -5.11
CA SER A 135 28.03 4.17 -4.26
C SER A 135 29.33 4.11 -5.07
N LYS A 136 29.45 3.20 -6.04
CA LYS A 136 30.64 3.07 -6.87
C LYS A 136 30.87 4.24 -7.84
N GLN A 137 29.81 4.90 -8.27
CA GLN A 137 29.88 5.96 -9.25
C GLN A 137 30.20 7.33 -8.62
N TYR A 138 29.67 7.58 -7.41
CA TYR A 138 29.70 8.92 -6.80
C TYR A 138 30.49 9.02 -5.49
N LEU A 139 30.92 7.89 -4.90
CA LEU A 139 31.79 7.89 -3.73
C LEU A 139 33.19 7.46 -4.17
N ASP A 140 34.20 8.22 -3.75
CA ASP A 140 35.62 7.93 -3.99
C ASP A 140 36.20 7.22 -2.77
N ASP A 141 36.69 5.99 -2.98
CA ASP A 141 37.26 5.07 -1.96
C ASP A 141 36.49 5.09 -0.62
N PRO A 142 35.17 4.80 -0.62
CA PRO A 142 34.36 4.97 0.59
C PRO A 142 34.70 3.91 1.65
N VAL A 143 34.73 4.35 2.90
CA VAL A 143 34.78 3.43 4.05
C VAL A 143 33.38 2.84 4.25
N GLU A 144 33.26 1.51 4.11
CA GLU A 144 32.01 0.81 4.36
C GLU A 144 31.92 0.39 5.83
N VAL A 145 30.95 0.97 6.55
CA VAL A 145 30.64 0.61 7.93
C VAL A 145 29.34 -0.18 7.96
N THR A 146 29.44 -1.48 8.22
CA THR A 146 28.28 -2.37 8.32
C THR A 146 27.99 -2.67 9.79
N VAL A 147 26.82 -2.24 10.25
CA VAL A 147 26.30 -2.64 11.57
C VAL A 147 25.61 -3.99 11.39
N LYS A 148 26.27 -5.06 11.86
CA LYS A 148 25.67 -6.40 11.85
C LYS A 148 24.73 -6.51 13.04
N SER A 149 23.43 -6.63 12.76
CA SER A 149 22.46 -7.09 13.76
C SER A 149 22.27 -8.60 13.58
N GLU A 150 22.26 -9.34 14.69
CA GLU A 150 21.98 -10.79 14.67
C GLU A 150 20.56 -11.08 14.16
N THR A 151 19.65 -10.14 14.38
CA THR A 151 18.29 -10.16 13.84
C THR A 151 18.02 -8.86 13.08
N ARG A 152 17.32 -8.93 11.95
CA ARG A 152 16.89 -7.74 11.19
C ARG A 152 15.74 -6.97 11.84
N THR A 153 15.20 -7.49 12.91
CA THR A 153 14.13 -6.87 13.69
C THR A 153 14.63 -6.53 15.09
N ASN A 154 14.08 -5.46 15.65
CA ASN A 154 14.36 -5.09 17.03
C ASN A 154 13.87 -6.22 17.96
N THR A 155 14.74 -6.73 18.81
CA THR A 155 14.43 -7.79 19.79
C THR A 155 13.34 -7.39 20.80
N ASN A 156 13.09 -6.08 20.93
CA ASN A 156 12.06 -5.54 21.83
C ASN A 156 10.65 -5.54 21.22
N ILE A 157 10.48 -6.06 19.99
CA ILE A 157 9.18 -6.12 19.32
C ILE A 157 8.65 -7.56 19.34
N THR A 158 7.57 -7.79 20.07
CA THR A 158 6.83 -9.05 20.04
C THR A 158 6.04 -9.13 18.74
N GLN A 159 6.25 -10.19 17.96
CA GLN A 159 5.63 -10.33 16.64
C GLN A 159 4.64 -11.49 16.65
N ARG A 160 3.41 -11.20 16.25
CA ARG A 160 2.32 -12.19 16.18
C ARG A 160 1.62 -12.13 14.81
N TYR A 161 1.07 -13.24 14.37
CA TYR A 161 0.22 -13.26 13.20
C TYR A 161 -1.13 -13.91 13.48
N LEU A 162 -2.16 -13.46 12.74
CA LEU A 162 -3.50 -14.00 12.78
C LEU A 162 -3.92 -14.51 11.41
N TYR A 163 -4.28 -15.78 11.28
CA TYR A 163 -4.93 -16.26 10.07
C TYR A 163 -6.37 -15.78 9.99
N THR A 164 -6.67 -14.96 8.97
CA THR A 164 -8.02 -14.44 8.76
C THR A 164 -8.37 -14.32 7.29
N ALA A 165 -9.63 -14.52 6.92
CA ALA A 165 -10.12 -14.23 5.59
C ALA A 165 -10.32 -12.72 5.43
N HIS A 166 -10.16 -12.18 4.20
CA HIS A 166 -10.29 -10.74 3.94
C HIS A 166 -11.60 -10.15 4.49
N ARG A 167 -12.73 -10.87 4.33
CA ARG A 167 -14.05 -10.45 4.82
C ARG A 167 -14.15 -10.34 6.34
N ASN A 168 -13.29 -11.06 7.08
CA ASN A 168 -13.32 -11.12 8.54
C ASN A 168 -12.32 -10.18 9.20
N LYS A 169 -11.47 -9.48 8.40
CA LYS A 169 -10.41 -8.59 8.93
C LYS A 169 -10.98 -7.47 9.80
N LEU A 170 -12.12 -6.88 9.40
CA LEU A 170 -12.74 -5.81 10.17
C LEU A 170 -13.28 -6.30 11.53
N ASP A 171 -13.89 -7.47 11.59
CA ASP A 171 -14.30 -8.10 12.85
C ASP A 171 -13.08 -8.43 13.71
N ALA A 172 -12.05 -8.98 13.09
CA ALA A 172 -10.81 -9.34 13.77
C ALA A 172 -10.12 -8.13 14.42
N ILE A 173 -9.93 -7.03 13.66
CA ILE A 173 -9.31 -5.82 14.22
C ILE A 173 -10.15 -5.21 15.33
N THR A 174 -11.50 -5.19 15.18
CA THR A 174 -12.38 -4.67 16.21
C THR A 174 -12.23 -5.43 17.52
N ARG A 175 -12.23 -6.78 17.49
CA ARG A 175 -12.05 -7.61 18.68
C ARG A 175 -10.68 -7.41 19.33
N ILE A 176 -9.62 -7.34 18.52
CA ILE A 176 -8.27 -7.07 19.02
C ILE A 176 -8.22 -5.72 19.74
N LEU A 177 -8.74 -4.66 19.13
CA LEU A 177 -8.76 -3.31 19.71
C LEU A 177 -9.57 -3.22 21.02
N GLU A 178 -10.62 -4.03 21.17
CA GLU A 178 -11.44 -4.08 22.38
C GLU A 178 -10.71 -4.71 23.59
N VAL A 179 -9.83 -5.67 23.32
CA VAL A 179 -9.16 -6.47 24.36
C VAL A 179 -7.73 -6.00 24.62
N THR A 180 -7.06 -5.45 23.61
CA THR A 180 -5.66 -5.02 23.71
C THR A 180 -5.57 -3.64 24.34
N GLU A 181 -4.67 -3.51 25.30
CA GLU A 181 -4.27 -2.21 25.84
C GLU A 181 -3.11 -1.66 25.00
N PHE A 182 -3.28 -0.47 24.44
CA PHE A 182 -2.26 0.22 23.65
C PHE A 182 -2.27 1.72 23.91
N GLU A 183 -1.12 2.36 23.80
CA GLU A 183 -1.01 3.81 23.91
C GLU A 183 -1.36 4.48 22.57
N ALA A 184 -0.74 4.01 21.48
CA ALA A 184 -1.09 4.36 20.11
C ALA A 184 -0.78 3.19 19.18
N MET A 185 -1.55 3.09 18.08
CA MET A 185 -1.42 2.04 17.08
C MET A 185 -1.37 2.62 15.67
N ILE A 186 -0.43 2.10 14.85
CA ILE A 186 -0.49 2.30 13.40
C ILE A 186 -1.06 1.04 12.75
N VAL A 187 -2.04 1.24 11.88
CA VAL A 187 -2.66 0.18 11.07
C VAL A 187 -2.28 0.37 9.61
N PHE A 188 -1.54 -0.59 9.06
CA PHE A 188 -1.11 -0.57 7.67
C PHE A 188 -2.10 -1.24 6.75
N VAL A 189 -2.57 -0.51 5.74
CA VAL A 189 -3.42 -1.00 4.65
C VAL A 189 -2.74 -0.81 3.30
N ARG A 190 -3.21 -1.53 2.28
CA ARG A 190 -2.57 -1.54 0.96
C ARG A 190 -2.88 -0.31 0.12
N THR A 191 -4.09 0.21 0.19
CA THR A 191 -4.56 1.28 -0.71
C THR A 191 -5.02 2.53 0.05
N LYS A 192 -4.97 3.69 -0.64
CA LYS A 192 -5.43 4.96 -0.09
C LYS A 192 -6.91 4.93 0.32
N ASN A 193 -7.75 4.33 -0.52
CA ASN A 193 -9.19 4.25 -0.24
C ASN A 193 -9.47 3.42 1.01
N GLU A 194 -8.72 2.33 1.22
CA GLU A 194 -8.84 1.52 2.43
C GLU A 194 -8.45 2.28 3.69
N THR A 195 -7.54 3.29 3.62
CA THR A 195 -7.21 4.10 4.80
C THR A 195 -8.43 4.85 5.31
N GLU A 196 -9.16 5.51 4.42
CA GLU A 196 -10.36 6.28 4.77
C GLU A 196 -11.49 5.36 5.23
N GLU A 197 -11.77 4.30 4.45
CA GLU A 197 -12.84 3.35 4.74
C GLU A 197 -12.65 2.66 6.09
N LEU A 198 -11.43 2.20 6.38
CA LEU A 198 -11.15 1.53 7.65
C LEU A 198 -11.19 2.51 8.83
N ALA A 199 -10.62 3.71 8.68
CA ALA A 199 -10.67 4.73 9.72
C ALA A 199 -12.12 5.16 10.03
N GLU A 200 -12.97 5.32 9.01
CA GLU A 200 -14.40 5.62 9.19
C GLU A 200 -15.10 4.48 9.93
N LYS A 201 -14.88 3.22 9.54
CA LYS A 201 -15.47 2.05 10.20
C LYS A 201 -15.01 1.89 11.65
N LEU A 202 -13.77 2.27 11.97
CA LEU A 202 -13.27 2.25 13.35
C LEU A 202 -13.88 3.37 14.17
N ARG A 203 -14.01 4.59 13.62
CA ARG A 203 -14.70 5.70 14.29
C ARG A 203 -16.17 5.38 14.58
N ALA A 204 -16.87 4.75 13.61
CA ALA A 204 -18.25 4.31 13.80
C ALA A 204 -18.40 3.27 14.93
N ARG A 205 -17.30 2.63 15.38
CA ARG A 205 -17.23 1.69 16.51
C ARG A 205 -16.67 2.32 17.78
N GLY A 206 -16.58 3.66 17.83
CA GLY A 206 -16.15 4.39 19.02
C GLY A 206 -14.63 4.53 19.18
N PHE A 207 -13.79 4.08 18.21
CA PHE A 207 -12.35 4.24 18.30
C PHE A 207 -11.89 5.61 17.79
N SER A 208 -10.91 6.22 18.46
CA SER A 208 -10.25 7.44 18.02
C SER A 208 -9.29 7.14 16.87
N ALA A 209 -9.79 7.14 15.63
CA ALA A 209 -9.05 6.72 14.44
C ALA A 209 -9.04 7.80 13.35
N ALA A 210 -7.90 7.97 12.68
CA ALA A 210 -7.77 8.84 11.50
C ALA A 210 -6.98 8.15 10.39
N ALA A 211 -7.29 8.52 9.13
CA ALA A 211 -6.55 8.09 7.96
C ALA A 211 -5.37 9.01 7.66
N ILE A 212 -4.29 8.45 7.12
CA ILE A 212 -3.19 9.19 6.50
C ILE A 212 -2.77 8.52 5.20
N ASN A 213 -2.80 9.29 4.11
CA ASN A 213 -2.42 8.82 2.77
C ASN A 213 -1.83 9.97 1.94
N GLY A 214 -1.39 9.68 0.72
CA GLY A 214 -0.71 10.65 -0.15
C GLY A 214 -1.60 11.78 -0.67
N ASP A 215 -2.92 11.67 -0.59
CA ASP A 215 -3.86 12.68 -1.13
C ASP A 215 -4.25 13.72 -0.06
N ILE A 216 -3.93 13.46 1.21
CA ILE A 216 -4.22 14.38 2.32
C ILE A 216 -3.27 15.57 2.24
N ALA A 217 -3.84 16.79 2.36
CA ALA A 217 -3.07 18.02 2.39
C ALA A 217 -2.04 17.99 3.52
N GLN A 218 -0.82 18.51 3.25
CA GLN A 218 0.30 18.44 4.19
C GLN A 218 -0.04 19.00 5.57
N GLN A 219 -0.70 20.15 5.63
CA GLN A 219 -1.11 20.75 6.90
C GLN A 219 -2.06 19.85 7.72
N GLN A 220 -2.97 19.15 7.04
CA GLN A 220 -3.86 18.20 7.71
C GLN A 220 -3.11 16.98 8.21
N ARG A 221 -2.13 16.50 7.42
CA ARG A 221 -1.27 15.38 7.78
C ARG A 221 -0.45 15.70 9.03
N GLU A 222 0.19 16.87 9.08
CA GLU A 222 0.93 17.35 10.26
C GLU A 222 0.03 17.41 11.50
N ARG A 223 -1.16 17.99 11.38
CA ARG A 223 -2.15 18.02 12.49
C ARG A 223 -2.54 16.63 12.97
N THR A 224 -2.73 15.68 12.07
CA THR A 224 -3.09 14.30 12.43
C THR A 224 -1.94 13.61 13.18
N VAL A 225 -0.69 13.82 12.75
CA VAL A 225 0.49 13.30 13.45
C VAL A 225 0.65 13.93 14.83
N ASP A 226 0.43 15.25 14.95
CA ASP A 226 0.47 15.95 16.25
C ASP A 226 -0.62 15.41 17.18
N GLN A 227 -1.84 15.18 16.68
CA GLN A 227 -2.91 14.57 17.48
C GLN A 227 -2.53 13.16 17.97
N LEU A 228 -1.86 12.35 17.14
CA LEU A 228 -1.36 11.04 17.54
C LEU A 228 -0.28 11.18 18.62
N ARG A 229 0.63 12.14 18.48
CA ARG A 229 1.71 12.42 19.45
C ARG A 229 1.15 12.89 20.80
N ASP A 230 0.17 13.76 20.77
CA ASP A 230 -0.44 14.37 21.98
C ASP A 230 -1.47 13.48 22.68
N GLY A 231 -1.80 12.29 22.11
CA GLY A 231 -2.80 11.38 22.71
C GLY A 231 -4.27 11.78 22.45
N ARG A 232 -4.51 12.68 21.52
CA ARG A 232 -5.89 13.02 21.07
C ARG A 232 -6.39 12.08 19.97
N LEU A 233 -5.49 11.31 19.38
CA LEU A 233 -5.73 10.26 18.41
C LEU A 233 -4.99 9.00 18.87
N ASP A 234 -5.65 7.84 18.82
CA ASP A 234 -5.06 6.58 19.27
C ASP A 234 -4.69 5.66 18.12
N ILE A 235 -5.42 5.72 17.01
CA ILE A 235 -5.23 4.83 15.87
C ILE A 235 -4.99 5.63 14.59
N LEU A 236 -3.86 5.36 13.95
CA LEU A 236 -3.53 5.93 12.64
C LEU A 236 -3.62 4.83 11.57
N VAL A 237 -4.52 4.97 10.60
CA VAL A 237 -4.61 4.06 9.46
C VAL A 237 -3.84 4.64 8.28
N ALA A 238 -2.81 3.93 7.82
CA ALA A 238 -1.84 4.48 6.88
C ALA A 238 -1.47 3.51 5.74
N THR A 239 -1.04 4.08 4.61
CA THR A 239 -0.26 3.33 3.61
C THR A 239 1.23 3.38 3.94
N ASP A 240 2.03 2.47 3.36
CA ASP A 240 3.49 2.43 3.55
C ASP A 240 4.13 3.81 3.31
N VAL A 241 3.82 4.41 2.16
CA VAL A 241 4.38 5.73 1.77
C VAL A 241 4.01 6.82 2.76
N ALA A 242 2.78 6.79 3.27
CA ALA A 242 2.30 7.81 4.19
C ALA A 242 2.83 7.64 5.61
N ALA A 243 3.14 6.44 6.04
CA ALA A 243 3.70 6.17 7.38
C ALA A 243 5.24 6.27 7.43
N ARG A 244 5.90 6.38 6.27
CA ARG A 244 7.36 6.56 6.23
C ARG A 244 7.77 7.86 6.90
N GLY A 245 8.88 7.83 7.62
CA GLY A 245 9.38 9.00 8.35
C GLY A 245 8.57 9.38 9.58
N LEU A 246 7.44 8.73 9.90
CA LEU A 246 6.74 8.99 11.15
C LEU A 246 7.57 8.54 12.35
N ASP A 247 7.85 9.47 13.24
CA ASP A 247 8.53 9.24 14.50
C ASP A 247 7.65 9.74 15.64
N VAL A 248 6.91 8.80 16.20
CA VAL A 248 6.01 9.03 17.34
C VAL A 248 6.32 7.96 18.39
N GLU A 249 7.00 8.35 19.45
CA GLU A 249 7.48 7.44 20.52
C GLU A 249 6.34 6.68 21.22
N ARG A 250 5.15 7.27 21.21
CA ARG A 250 3.95 6.73 21.83
C ARG A 250 3.41 5.49 21.13
N ILE A 251 3.86 5.18 19.90
CA ILE A 251 3.37 4.02 19.15
C ILE A 251 3.84 2.73 19.82
N SER A 252 2.95 2.10 20.56
CA SER A 252 3.17 0.81 21.21
C SER A 252 2.85 -0.39 20.31
N HIS A 253 1.95 -0.21 19.34
CA HIS A 253 1.46 -1.30 18.49
C HIS A 253 1.52 -0.95 17.00
N VAL A 254 1.86 -1.95 16.19
CA VAL A 254 1.76 -1.91 14.72
C VAL A 254 0.90 -3.07 14.25
N LEU A 255 -0.18 -2.78 13.54
CA LEU A 255 -1.03 -3.79 12.96
C LEU A 255 -0.93 -3.76 11.42
N ASN A 256 -0.44 -4.83 10.83
CA ASN A 256 -0.44 -5.02 9.40
C ASN A 256 -1.79 -5.62 8.98
N TYR A 257 -2.77 -4.77 8.71
CA TYR A 257 -4.09 -5.19 8.22
C TYR A 257 -3.98 -5.90 6.87
N ASP A 258 -3.05 -5.43 6.04
CA ASP A 258 -2.61 -6.11 4.83
C ASP A 258 -1.14 -6.43 4.90
N ILE A 259 -0.81 -7.69 4.58
CA ILE A 259 0.57 -8.14 4.50
C ILE A 259 1.32 -7.30 3.45
N PRO A 260 2.54 -6.83 3.74
CA PRO A 260 3.34 -6.07 2.78
C PRO A 260 3.73 -6.91 1.56
N ASN A 261 4.09 -6.24 0.45
CA ASN A 261 4.46 -6.92 -0.79
C ASN A 261 5.87 -7.53 -0.73
N ASP A 262 6.71 -7.04 0.17
CA ASP A 262 8.10 -7.47 0.36
C ASP A 262 8.48 -7.52 1.85
N THR A 263 9.57 -8.18 2.14
CA THR A 263 10.04 -8.41 3.51
C THR A 263 10.66 -7.18 4.16
N GLU A 264 11.20 -6.28 3.37
CA GLU A 264 11.83 -5.05 3.81
C GLU A 264 10.76 -4.07 4.31
N SER A 265 9.68 -3.88 3.54
CA SER A 265 8.51 -3.11 3.96
C SER A 265 7.95 -3.61 5.31
N TYR A 266 7.97 -4.93 5.57
CA TYR A 266 7.57 -5.47 6.87
C TYR A 266 8.44 -4.94 8.00
N VAL A 267 9.76 -5.00 7.84
CA VAL A 267 10.71 -4.50 8.85
C VAL A 267 10.52 -3.00 9.10
N HIS A 268 10.34 -2.21 8.04
CA HIS A 268 10.10 -0.77 8.12
C HIS A 268 8.78 -0.42 8.80
N ARG A 269 7.73 -1.24 8.59
CA ARG A 269 6.44 -1.06 9.28
C ARG A 269 6.56 -1.32 10.77
N ILE A 270 7.10 -2.48 11.17
CA ILE A 270 7.21 -2.82 12.59
C ILE A 270 8.21 -1.92 13.33
N GLY A 271 9.20 -1.37 12.62
CA GLY A 271 10.13 -0.37 13.16
C GLY A 271 9.47 0.97 13.51
N ARG A 272 8.15 1.14 13.34
CA ARG A 272 7.42 2.29 13.88
C ARG A 272 7.15 2.15 15.38
N THR A 273 7.23 0.94 15.94
CA THR A 273 7.17 0.69 17.39
C THR A 273 8.52 0.18 17.92
N GLY A 274 8.63 -0.02 19.22
CA GLY A 274 9.86 -0.49 19.88
C GLY A 274 11.04 0.48 19.79
N ARG A 275 10.78 1.77 19.65
CA ARG A 275 11.79 2.82 19.54
C ARG A 275 12.30 3.27 20.92
N ALA A 276 13.47 3.88 20.95
CA ALA A 276 14.10 4.42 22.16
C ALA A 276 14.20 3.40 23.32
N GLY A 277 14.35 2.10 23.01
CA GLY A 277 14.46 1.03 24.00
C GLY A 277 13.13 0.58 24.63
N ARG A 278 12.00 1.11 24.17
CA ARG A 278 10.66 0.67 24.59
C ARG A 278 10.30 -0.69 23.97
N SER A 279 9.42 -1.43 24.62
CA SER A 279 8.80 -2.63 24.04
C SER A 279 7.72 -2.23 23.05
N GLY A 280 7.51 -3.07 22.02
CA GLY A 280 6.46 -2.90 21.03
C GLY A 280 5.78 -4.22 20.67
N GLU A 281 4.60 -4.15 20.10
CA GLU A 281 3.89 -5.31 19.57
C GLU A 281 3.55 -5.11 18.10
N ALA A 282 3.79 -6.14 17.29
CA ALA A 282 3.47 -6.16 15.87
C ALA A 282 2.53 -7.33 15.56
N ILE A 283 1.36 -7.00 14.99
CA ILE A 283 0.34 -7.97 14.61
C ILE A 283 0.24 -8.00 13.08
N LEU A 284 0.23 -9.19 12.50
CA LEU A 284 0.17 -9.39 11.06
C LEU A 284 -1.07 -10.21 10.68
N PHE A 285 -1.98 -9.66 9.90
CA PHE A 285 -3.08 -10.41 9.32
C PHE A 285 -2.62 -11.16 8.07
N VAL A 286 -2.86 -12.45 8.04
CA VAL A 286 -2.41 -13.34 6.98
C VAL A 286 -3.60 -14.09 6.39
N THR A 287 -3.82 -13.94 5.09
CA THR A 287 -4.80 -14.76 4.38
C THR A 287 -4.18 -16.09 3.93
N PRO A 288 -4.98 -17.13 3.59
CA PRO A 288 -4.48 -18.40 3.09
C PRO A 288 -3.50 -18.31 1.94
N ARG A 289 -3.68 -17.31 1.07
CA ARG A 289 -2.85 -17.10 -0.13
C ARG A 289 -1.49 -16.47 0.18
N GLU A 290 -1.37 -15.84 1.34
CA GLU A 290 -0.21 -15.03 1.74
C GLU A 290 0.80 -15.81 2.61
N ARG A 291 0.56 -17.10 2.90
CA ARG A 291 1.48 -17.96 3.69
C ARG A 291 2.92 -17.96 3.19
N ARG A 292 3.13 -17.84 1.87
CA ARG A 292 4.48 -17.80 1.31
C ARG A 292 5.22 -16.53 1.72
N MET A 293 4.51 -15.39 1.77
CA MET A 293 5.08 -14.14 2.21
C MET A 293 5.42 -14.18 3.71
N LEU A 294 4.53 -14.71 4.56
CA LEU A 294 4.81 -14.93 5.99
C LEU A 294 6.12 -15.72 6.18
N ARG A 295 6.29 -16.86 5.52
CA ARG A 295 7.54 -17.65 5.59
C ARG A 295 8.76 -16.89 5.07
N SER A 296 8.58 -16.02 4.08
CA SER A 296 9.68 -15.18 3.57
C SER A 296 10.07 -14.13 4.61
N ILE A 297 9.11 -13.53 5.28
CA ILE A 297 9.33 -12.59 6.38
C ILE A 297 10.10 -13.28 7.51
N GLU A 298 9.63 -14.42 8.03
CA GLU A 298 10.29 -15.19 9.09
C GLU A 298 11.75 -15.53 8.75
N ARG A 299 12.00 -15.95 7.50
CA ARG A 299 13.35 -16.30 7.03
C ARG A 299 14.28 -15.10 6.97
N VAL A 300 13.79 -13.96 6.48
CA VAL A 300 14.61 -12.75 6.28
C VAL A 300 14.85 -12.02 7.60
N THR A 301 13.85 -11.99 8.47
CA THR A 301 13.95 -11.36 9.78
C THR A 301 14.70 -12.22 10.81
N ASN A 302 14.86 -13.53 10.52
CA ASN A 302 15.36 -14.53 11.46
C ASN A 302 14.60 -14.50 12.80
N ALA A 303 13.31 -14.16 12.74
CA ALA A 303 12.43 -14.06 13.90
C ALA A 303 11.31 -15.10 13.77
N THR A 304 10.93 -15.71 14.88
CA THR A 304 9.73 -16.53 14.96
C THR A 304 8.54 -15.60 15.20
N ILE A 305 7.58 -15.63 14.28
CA ILE A 305 6.32 -14.89 14.44
C ILE A 305 5.29 -15.87 15.02
N GLU A 306 4.78 -15.57 16.19
CA GLU A 306 3.87 -16.46 16.91
C GLU A 306 2.45 -16.38 16.35
N GLU A 307 1.77 -17.53 16.21
CA GLU A 307 0.36 -17.54 15.86
C GLU A 307 -0.48 -17.09 17.07
N MET A 308 -1.35 -16.13 16.86
CA MET A 308 -2.32 -15.68 17.87
C MET A 308 -3.72 -16.16 17.54
N ASP A 309 -4.49 -16.43 18.57
CA ASP A 309 -5.92 -16.69 18.43
C ASP A 309 -6.70 -15.38 18.36
N LEU A 310 -7.78 -15.37 17.60
CA LEU A 310 -8.71 -14.24 17.59
C LEU A 310 -9.44 -14.18 18.94
N PRO A 311 -9.45 -13.03 19.64
CA PRO A 311 -10.22 -12.87 20.86
C PRO A 311 -11.67 -13.30 20.68
N THR A 312 -12.17 -14.07 21.64
CA THR A 312 -13.55 -14.56 21.64
C THR A 312 -14.54 -13.44 21.92
N VAL A 313 -15.81 -13.65 21.57
CA VAL A 313 -16.89 -12.70 21.91
C VAL A 313 -17.01 -12.54 23.43
N ASP A 314 -16.79 -13.60 24.19
CA ASP A 314 -16.86 -13.57 25.66
C ASP A 314 -15.73 -12.71 26.24
N GLU A 315 -14.48 -12.83 25.74
CA GLU A 315 -13.36 -11.99 26.16
C GLU A 315 -13.61 -10.52 25.84
N VAL A 316 -14.15 -10.21 24.66
CA VAL A 316 -14.55 -8.85 24.29
C VAL A 316 -15.63 -8.30 25.23
N ASN A 317 -16.65 -9.11 25.52
CA ASN A 317 -17.73 -8.70 26.40
C ASN A 317 -17.26 -8.49 27.85
N GLU A 318 -16.35 -9.32 28.33
CA GLU A 318 -15.72 -9.12 29.65
C GLU A 318 -14.87 -7.84 29.68
N SER A 319 -14.05 -7.57 28.64
CA SER A 319 -13.30 -6.31 28.54
C SER A 319 -14.22 -5.08 28.55
N ARG A 320 -15.34 -5.11 27.81
CA ARG A 320 -16.34 -4.04 27.82
C ARG A 320 -16.96 -3.82 29.19
N LYS A 321 -17.32 -4.89 29.89
CA LYS A 321 -17.85 -4.80 31.26
C LYS A 321 -16.84 -4.16 32.21
N LEU A 322 -15.57 -4.61 32.16
CA LEU A 322 -14.52 -4.04 33.02
C LEU A 322 -14.30 -2.56 32.74
N LYS A 323 -14.14 -2.16 31.48
CA LYS A 323 -14.00 -0.74 31.09
C LYS A 323 -15.19 0.10 31.53
N PHE A 324 -16.41 -0.44 31.43
CA PHE A 324 -17.61 0.25 31.89
C PHE A 324 -17.60 0.42 33.42
N MET A 325 -17.24 -0.62 34.19
CA MET A 325 -17.14 -0.53 35.65
C MET A 325 -16.06 0.46 36.08
N ASP A 326 -14.91 0.49 35.39
CA ASP A 326 -13.85 1.47 35.65
C ASP A 326 -14.32 2.90 35.34
N SER A 327 -15.08 3.10 34.27
CA SER A 327 -15.66 4.40 33.94
C SER A 327 -16.64 4.92 35.01
N ILE A 328 -17.43 4.00 35.61
CA ILE A 328 -18.28 4.33 36.75
C ILE A 328 -17.42 4.75 37.94
N THR A 329 -16.37 3.99 38.26
CA THR A 329 -15.47 4.29 39.38
C THR A 329 -14.83 5.67 39.21
N GLN A 330 -14.33 5.99 38.02
CA GLN A 330 -13.77 7.31 37.71
C GLN A 330 -14.81 8.42 37.80
N SER A 331 -16.05 8.16 37.33
CA SER A 331 -17.13 9.14 37.40
C SER A 331 -17.57 9.45 38.83
N LEU A 332 -17.41 8.52 39.77
CA LEU A 332 -17.71 8.76 41.18
C LEU A 332 -16.79 9.79 41.85
N GLU A 333 -15.60 10.02 41.27
CA GLU A 333 -14.62 11.02 41.73
C GLU A 333 -14.86 12.42 41.14
N ALA A 334 -15.80 12.55 40.19
CA ALA A 334 -16.10 13.83 39.54
C ALA A 334 -16.75 14.82 40.51
N SER A 335 -16.41 16.12 40.38
CA SER A 335 -16.90 17.19 41.24
C SER A 335 -18.43 17.37 41.25
N ASP A 336 -19.09 16.97 40.16
CA ASP A 336 -20.52 17.22 39.93
C ASP A 336 -21.42 16.06 40.38
N VAL A 337 -20.83 14.98 40.87
CA VAL A 337 -21.55 13.74 41.27
C VAL A 337 -22.62 14.05 42.33
N GLU A 338 -22.37 14.96 43.27
CA GLU A 338 -23.34 15.29 44.33
C GLU A 338 -24.63 15.94 43.80
N VAL A 339 -24.51 16.77 42.78
CA VAL A 339 -25.65 17.36 42.11
C VAL A 339 -26.53 16.29 41.42
N PHE A 340 -25.86 15.36 40.71
CA PHE A 340 -26.58 14.26 40.05
C PHE A 340 -27.19 13.27 41.05
N LYS A 341 -26.53 13.00 42.16
CA LYS A 341 -27.12 12.19 43.26
C LYS A 341 -28.43 12.74 43.77
N GLN A 342 -28.49 14.07 43.97
CA GLN A 342 -29.73 14.71 44.42
C GLN A 342 -30.82 14.58 43.38
N MET A 343 -30.55 14.89 42.11
CA MET A 343 -31.51 14.76 41.01
C MET A 343 -32.04 13.34 40.86
N VAL A 344 -31.16 12.32 40.96
CA VAL A 344 -31.55 10.93 40.85
C VAL A 344 -32.42 10.49 42.03
N ARG A 345 -32.15 10.95 43.26
CA ARG A 345 -32.96 10.69 44.45
C ARG A 345 -34.36 11.31 44.32
N GLU A 346 -34.45 12.57 43.88
CA GLU A 346 -35.72 13.24 43.62
C GLU A 346 -36.55 12.51 42.58
N TYR A 347 -35.96 12.14 41.44
CA TYR A 347 -36.62 11.38 40.40
C TYR A 347 -37.13 10.01 40.89
N SER A 348 -36.31 9.26 41.64
CA SER A 348 -36.68 7.99 42.24
C SER A 348 -37.87 8.13 43.18
N ALA A 349 -37.90 9.15 44.05
CA ALA A 349 -38.98 9.42 44.99
C ALA A 349 -40.27 9.83 44.29
N ASP A 350 -40.21 10.77 43.34
CA ASP A 350 -41.38 11.34 42.66
C ASP A 350 -42.08 10.32 41.75
N ASN A 351 -41.29 9.40 41.15
CA ASN A 351 -41.81 8.41 40.19
C ASN A 351 -41.96 7.01 40.81
N ASN A 352 -41.61 6.83 42.08
CA ASN A 352 -41.64 5.54 42.79
C ASN A 352 -40.85 4.44 42.01
N VAL A 353 -39.69 4.78 41.46
CA VAL A 353 -38.78 3.89 40.69
C VAL A 353 -37.59 3.52 41.56
N PRO A 354 -37.20 2.25 41.68
CA PRO A 354 -36.00 1.84 42.41
C PRO A 354 -34.72 2.49 41.85
N MET A 355 -33.77 2.77 42.75
CA MET A 355 -32.51 3.45 42.38
C MET A 355 -31.66 2.60 41.40
N ASP A 356 -31.68 1.31 41.50
CA ASP A 356 -31.00 0.39 40.60
C ASP A 356 -31.59 0.42 39.19
N ASP A 357 -32.92 0.53 39.05
CA ASP A 357 -33.58 0.70 37.77
C ASP A 357 -33.24 2.07 37.13
N VAL A 358 -33.17 3.17 37.94
CA VAL A 358 -32.72 4.46 37.46
C VAL A 358 -31.26 4.40 36.99
N ALA A 359 -30.39 3.74 37.76
CA ALA A 359 -28.97 3.55 37.38
C ALA A 359 -28.85 2.75 36.09
N ALA A 360 -29.63 1.65 35.93
CA ALA A 360 -29.66 0.86 34.72
C ALA A 360 -30.13 1.64 33.48
N ALA A 361 -31.17 2.49 33.67
CA ALA A 361 -31.66 3.37 32.60
C ALA A 361 -30.61 4.39 32.16
N LEU A 362 -29.92 5.03 33.12
CA LEU A 362 -28.82 5.96 32.84
C LEU A 362 -27.64 5.29 32.17
N ALA A 363 -27.28 4.06 32.60
CA ALA A 363 -26.25 3.25 31.96
C ALA A 363 -26.62 2.93 30.50
N THR A 364 -27.87 2.57 30.24
CA THR A 364 -28.39 2.33 28.88
C THR A 364 -28.34 3.59 28.02
N GLN A 365 -28.68 4.74 28.60
CA GLN A 365 -28.63 6.02 27.92
C GLN A 365 -27.17 6.45 27.61
N ALA A 366 -26.23 6.19 28.52
CA ALA A 366 -24.81 6.48 28.31
C ALA A 366 -24.19 5.64 27.19
N GLN A 367 -24.74 4.45 26.93
CA GLN A 367 -24.32 3.55 25.84
C GLN A 367 -25.02 3.87 24.49
N ALA A 368 -25.68 5.03 24.37
CA ALA A 368 -26.56 5.45 23.28
C ALA A 368 -26.18 4.93 21.88
N GLY A 369 -26.92 3.93 21.41
CA GLY A 369 -27.01 3.55 20.01
C GLY A 369 -26.39 2.22 19.59
N ASP A 370 -25.43 1.66 20.33
CA ASP A 370 -24.79 0.38 20.00
C ASP A 370 -25.16 -0.72 21.01
N GLU A 371 -25.28 -1.95 20.52
CA GLU A 371 -25.44 -3.11 21.41
C GLU A 371 -24.20 -3.22 22.32
N PHE A 372 -24.39 -3.03 23.63
CA PHE A 372 -23.31 -3.08 24.62
C PHE A 372 -22.54 -4.41 24.58
N LEU A 373 -23.25 -5.52 24.43
CA LEU A 373 -22.64 -6.83 24.30
C LEU A 373 -22.56 -7.25 22.83
N MET A 374 -21.38 -7.67 22.43
CA MET A 374 -21.15 -8.25 21.10
C MET A 374 -21.88 -9.59 21.00
N LYS A 375 -22.55 -9.83 19.89
CA LYS A 375 -23.17 -11.13 19.57
C LYS A 375 -22.26 -11.95 18.68
N GLU A 376 -22.25 -13.27 18.85
CA GLU A 376 -21.55 -14.14 17.93
C GLU A 376 -22.09 -13.96 16.50
N PRO A 377 -21.22 -13.69 15.51
CA PRO A 377 -21.64 -13.66 14.12
C PRO A 377 -22.15 -15.06 13.72
N PRO A 378 -23.17 -15.14 12.85
CA PRO A 378 -23.68 -16.42 12.39
C PRO A 378 -22.54 -17.25 11.77
N LYS A 379 -22.37 -18.49 12.23
CA LYS A 379 -21.30 -19.40 11.77
C LYS A 379 -21.45 -19.65 10.27
N ASP A 380 -20.61 -19.03 9.45
CA ASP A 380 -20.62 -19.25 8.00
C ASP A 380 -20.01 -20.64 7.71
N LYS A 381 -20.79 -21.50 7.04
CA LYS A 381 -20.35 -22.86 6.62
C LYS A 381 -19.10 -22.83 5.73
N ARG A 382 -18.76 -21.66 5.17
CA ARG A 382 -17.56 -21.45 4.35
C ARG A 382 -16.28 -21.33 5.19
N ASP A 383 -16.34 -20.78 6.39
CA ASP A 383 -15.18 -20.68 7.29
C ASP A 383 -14.67 -22.05 7.73
N ARG A 384 -15.58 -23.02 7.95
CA ARG A 384 -15.21 -24.39 8.27
C ARG A 384 -14.51 -25.10 7.12
N ARG A 385 -14.92 -24.85 5.86
CA ARG A 385 -14.27 -25.41 4.67
C ARG A 385 -12.90 -24.76 4.39
N ASP A 386 -12.74 -23.49 4.69
CA ASP A 386 -11.48 -22.81 4.53
C ASP A 386 -10.46 -23.27 5.60
N ARG A 387 -10.87 -23.46 6.87
CA ARG A 387 -10.03 -24.08 7.91
C ARG A 387 -9.64 -25.52 7.56
N GLU A 388 -10.56 -26.36 7.11
CA GLU A 388 -10.27 -27.73 6.69
C GLU A 388 -9.33 -27.82 5.47
N ARG A 389 -9.37 -26.84 4.56
CA ARG A 389 -8.39 -26.71 3.48
C ARG A 389 -7.01 -26.31 4.01
N PHE A 390 -6.96 -25.41 4.97
CA PHE A 390 -5.74 -25.02 5.67
C PHE A 390 -5.01 -26.23 6.25
N ASP A 391 -5.69 -27.05 7.03
CA ASP A 391 -5.10 -28.23 7.68
C ASP A 391 -4.64 -29.29 6.67
N ARG A 392 -5.33 -29.42 5.52
CA ARG A 392 -4.95 -30.37 4.47
C ARG A 392 -3.69 -29.95 3.71
N ASP A 393 -3.54 -28.67 3.44
CA ASP A 393 -2.36 -28.15 2.73
C ASP A 393 -1.12 -28.20 3.62
N ASP A 394 -1.26 -27.90 4.92
CA ASP A 394 -0.17 -28.02 5.89
C ASP A 394 0.32 -29.47 6.06
N ARG A 395 -0.61 -30.43 6.09
CA ARG A 395 -0.28 -31.87 6.15
C ARG A 395 0.40 -32.38 4.87
N ARG A 396 0.09 -31.82 3.70
CA ARG A 396 0.73 -32.17 2.43
C ARG A 396 2.16 -31.64 2.34
N GLU A 397 2.39 -30.41 2.80
CA GLU A 397 3.73 -29.81 2.79
C GLU A 397 4.68 -30.47 3.80
N ARG A 398 4.18 -30.84 5.01
CA ARG A 398 4.97 -31.59 6.01
C ARG A 398 5.34 -33.01 5.54
N ARG A 399 4.54 -33.61 4.67
CA ARG A 399 4.85 -34.93 4.06
C ARG A 399 5.79 -34.83 2.86
N GLY A 400 5.78 -33.74 2.10
CA GLY A 400 6.66 -33.53 0.94
C GLY A 400 8.12 -33.18 1.28
N GLY A 401 8.40 -32.77 2.52
CA GLY A 401 9.74 -32.39 2.98
C GLY A 401 10.63 -33.53 3.47
N ARG A 402 10.10 -34.74 3.68
CA ARG A 402 10.87 -35.88 4.21
C ARG A 402 11.46 -36.85 3.19
N ASP A 403 11.13 -36.73 1.90
CA ASP A 403 11.56 -37.68 0.86
C ASP A 403 12.62 -37.16 -0.13
N ARG A 404 13.33 -36.06 0.19
CA ARG A 404 14.39 -35.54 -0.71
C ARG A 404 15.81 -35.70 -0.24
N ASP A 405 16.07 -36.39 0.87
CA ASP A 405 17.44 -36.66 1.35
C ASP A 405 17.78 -38.15 1.34
N GLY A 406 17.78 -38.76 0.18
CA GLY A 406 18.21 -40.14 0.08
C GLY A 406 18.06 -40.73 -1.31
N ARG A 407 18.96 -40.35 -2.24
CA ARG A 407 19.49 -41.19 -3.31
C ARG A 407 20.30 -40.37 -4.32
N ARG A 408 21.54 -40.05 -3.94
CA ARG A 408 22.64 -39.91 -4.94
C ARG A 408 23.13 -41.32 -5.27
N GLY A 409 22.92 -41.73 -6.49
CA GLY A 409 23.47 -42.93 -7.07
C GLY A 409 23.66 -42.71 -8.56
N ASP A 410 24.91 -42.69 -8.94
CA ASP A 410 25.45 -42.58 -10.28
C ASP A 410 24.68 -43.34 -11.37
N ARG A 411 24.52 -42.70 -12.53
CA ARG A 411 24.73 -43.35 -13.82
C ARG A 411 25.00 -42.32 -14.93
N PHE A 412 26.20 -42.42 -15.47
CA PHE A 412 26.70 -41.83 -16.71
C PHE A 412 25.86 -42.20 -17.94
N GLY A 413 25.72 -41.24 -18.86
CA GLY A 413 25.83 -41.61 -20.27
C GLY A 413 24.74 -41.16 -21.23
N ARG A 414 25.14 -40.29 -22.14
CA ARG A 414 24.79 -40.17 -23.56
C ARG A 414 23.62 -39.31 -24.01
N ASP A 415 24.07 -38.21 -24.64
CA ASP A 415 23.66 -37.65 -25.94
C ASP A 415 22.22 -37.78 -26.42
N ARG A 416 21.58 -36.66 -26.64
CA ARG A 416 21.24 -36.11 -27.96
C ARG A 416 20.34 -34.89 -27.90
N ALA A 417 20.80 -33.94 -28.66
CA ALA A 417 20.19 -32.75 -29.21
C ALA A 417 18.70 -32.77 -29.47
N ASP A 418 18.19 -31.53 -29.41
CA ASP A 418 17.19 -30.96 -30.32
C ASP A 418 15.71 -31.14 -30.00
N ARG A 419 15.09 -29.99 -29.96
CA ARG A 419 13.69 -29.53 -30.16
C ARG A 419 13.17 -28.75 -28.97
N GLY A 420 13.06 -27.45 -29.04
CA GLY A 420 12.14 -26.71 -29.87
C GLY A 420 10.81 -26.59 -29.20
N ASP A 421 10.48 -25.37 -28.77
CA ASP A 421 9.13 -24.81 -28.61
C ASP A 421 8.00 -25.72 -28.09
N ARG A 422 7.64 -25.54 -26.83
CA ARG A 422 6.27 -25.76 -26.34
C ARG A 422 5.96 -24.91 -25.12
N TRP A 423 5.76 -23.64 -25.37
CA TRP A 423 4.93 -22.80 -24.52
C TRP A 423 3.59 -22.68 -25.24
N ASP A 424 2.67 -23.54 -24.95
CA ASP A 424 1.23 -23.27 -24.97
C ASP A 424 0.45 -24.54 -24.65
N ARG A 425 -0.32 -24.50 -23.60
CA ARG A 425 -1.53 -25.27 -23.30
C ARG A 425 -1.56 -25.70 -21.83
N ASN A 426 -2.11 -24.85 -21.00
CA ASN A 426 -2.98 -25.31 -19.93
C ASN A 426 -3.95 -24.19 -19.51
N ASP A 427 -4.83 -23.84 -20.45
CA ASP A 427 -6.09 -23.16 -20.13
C ASP A 427 -7.18 -24.24 -20.20
N ARG A 428 -7.46 -24.86 -19.06
CA ARG A 428 -8.66 -25.67 -18.85
C ARG A 428 -9.30 -25.28 -17.53
N GLY A 429 -10.28 -24.37 -17.62
CA GLY A 429 -11.59 -24.55 -17.01
C GLY A 429 -11.65 -24.55 -15.50
N GLY A 430 -11.53 -23.38 -14.88
CA GLY A 430 -12.16 -23.10 -13.59
C GLY A 430 -13.57 -22.54 -13.83
N ARG A 431 -14.59 -23.40 -13.87
CA ARG A 431 -15.99 -22.96 -13.77
C ARG A 431 -16.21 -22.30 -12.42
N SER A 432 -16.24 -20.98 -12.42
CA SER A 432 -16.80 -20.17 -11.35
C SER A 432 -18.33 -20.32 -11.41
N ARG A 433 -18.87 -21.07 -10.45
CA ARG A 433 -20.30 -21.09 -10.18
C ARG A 433 -20.66 -19.77 -9.49
N PHE A 434 -21.13 -18.84 -10.25
CA PHE A 434 -22.16 -17.89 -9.85
C PHE A 434 -23.35 -18.19 -10.75
N ASP A 435 -24.23 -19.06 -10.27
CA ASP A 435 -25.60 -19.18 -10.77
C ASP A 435 -26.30 -17.88 -10.35
N HIS A 436 -26.29 -16.89 -11.24
CA HIS A 436 -27.36 -15.94 -11.39
C HIS A 436 -28.20 -16.43 -12.58
N ASP A 437 -29.50 -16.47 -12.38
CA ASP A 437 -30.48 -16.86 -13.37
C ASP A 437 -30.19 -16.18 -14.71
N ASP A 438 -29.62 -16.92 -15.65
CA ASP A 438 -29.30 -16.52 -17.03
C ASP A 438 -30.57 -16.15 -17.84
N GLU A 439 -31.76 -16.24 -17.24
CA GLU A 439 -33.04 -16.01 -17.92
C GLU A 439 -33.44 -14.53 -18.02
N ASN A 440 -32.84 -13.59 -17.28
CA ASN A 440 -33.30 -12.20 -17.20
C ASN A 440 -32.39 -11.17 -17.85
N PHE A 441 -31.27 -11.55 -18.46
CA PHE A 441 -30.30 -10.63 -19.05
C PHE A 441 -30.07 -10.96 -20.54
N ASP A 442 -29.85 -9.92 -21.34
CA ASP A 442 -29.35 -10.00 -22.70
C ASP A 442 -27.95 -9.41 -22.79
N THR A 443 -27.13 -9.95 -23.68
CA THR A 443 -25.79 -9.46 -23.92
C THR A 443 -25.76 -8.35 -24.93
N TYR A 444 -25.12 -7.23 -24.57
CA TYR A 444 -24.91 -6.09 -25.46
C TYR A 444 -23.41 -5.94 -25.72
N ARG A 445 -23.07 -5.61 -26.95
CA ARG A 445 -21.72 -5.33 -27.41
C ARG A 445 -21.49 -3.84 -27.48
N LEU A 446 -20.35 -3.40 -26.99
CA LEU A 446 -19.82 -2.05 -27.05
C LEU A 446 -18.53 -2.06 -27.86
N ASP A 447 -18.34 -1.13 -28.80
CA ASP A 447 -17.14 -1.02 -29.64
C ASP A 447 -15.97 -0.30 -28.95
N VAL A 448 -15.78 -0.58 -27.66
CA VAL A 448 -14.69 -0.09 -26.84
C VAL A 448 -14.11 -1.23 -26.00
N GLY A 449 -12.77 -1.31 -25.90
CA GLY A 449 -12.10 -2.44 -25.25
C GLY A 449 -10.80 -2.06 -24.56
N LYS A 450 -9.93 -3.05 -24.32
CA LYS A 450 -8.63 -2.87 -23.65
C LYS A 450 -7.68 -1.93 -24.38
N ARG A 451 -7.74 -1.87 -25.72
CA ARG A 451 -6.90 -0.96 -26.52
C ARG A 451 -7.20 0.51 -26.26
N GLN A 452 -8.44 0.82 -25.90
CA GLN A 452 -8.87 2.15 -25.49
C GLN A 452 -8.77 2.39 -23.99
N HIS A 453 -8.05 1.52 -23.27
CA HIS A 453 -7.86 1.59 -21.80
C HIS A 453 -9.16 1.59 -20.98
N VAL A 454 -10.22 0.99 -21.52
CA VAL A 454 -11.53 0.93 -20.85
C VAL A 454 -11.49 -0.05 -19.69
N ARG A 455 -12.01 0.39 -18.54
CA ARG A 455 -12.16 -0.41 -17.31
C ARG A 455 -13.64 -0.70 -17.06
N PRO A 456 -13.99 -1.80 -16.34
CA PRO A 456 -15.38 -2.12 -16.02
C PRO A 456 -16.14 -0.97 -15.37
N GLY A 457 -15.50 -0.24 -14.45
CA GLY A 457 -16.11 0.92 -13.78
C GLY A 457 -16.43 2.08 -14.72
N ALA A 458 -15.68 2.28 -15.81
CA ALA A 458 -15.96 3.31 -16.79
C ALA A 458 -17.20 2.95 -17.64
N ILE A 459 -17.38 1.66 -17.94
CA ILE A 459 -18.57 1.16 -18.65
C ILE A 459 -19.82 1.34 -17.77
N VAL A 460 -19.76 0.88 -16.52
CA VAL A 460 -20.87 1.00 -15.57
C VAL A 460 -21.22 2.47 -15.34
N GLY A 461 -20.21 3.33 -15.13
CA GLY A 461 -20.41 4.77 -14.91
C GLY A 461 -21.08 5.47 -16.08
N ALA A 462 -20.63 5.22 -17.33
CA ALA A 462 -21.22 5.82 -18.52
C ALA A 462 -22.66 5.35 -18.74
N LEU A 463 -22.90 4.03 -18.69
CA LEU A 463 -24.24 3.47 -18.91
C LEU A 463 -25.23 3.84 -17.78
N ALA A 464 -24.76 3.97 -16.54
CA ALA A 464 -25.59 4.42 -15.43
C ALA A 464 -25.97 5.90 -15.54
N ASN A 465 -24.98 6.76 -15.82
CA ASN A 465 -25.21 8.22 -15.86
C ASN A 465 -26.03 8.66 -17.09
N GLU A 466 -25.73 8.12 -18.26
CA GLU A 466 -26.39 8.53 -19.51
C GLU A 466 -27.64 7.69 -19.81
N GLY A 467 -27.61 6.40 -19.51
CA GLY A 467 -28.75 5.49 -19.66
C GLY A 467 -29.76 5.52 -18.52
N GLY A 468 -29.38 6.05 -17.35
CA GLY A 468 -30.23 6.05 -16.15
C GLY A 468 -30.38 4.66 -15.51
N LEU A 469 -29.37 3.78 -15.70
CA LEU A 469 -29.38 2.41 -15.18
C LEU A 469 -28.84 2.39 -13.75
N SER A 470 -29.40 1.52 -12.91
CA SER A 470 -28.95 1.30 -11.55
C SER A 470 -27.89 0.19 -11.48
N SER A 471 -27.12 0.11 -10.42
CA SER A 471 -26.09 -0.93 -10.24
C SER A 471 -26.65 -2.36 -10.26
N LYS A 472 -27.95 -2.55 -10.08
CA LYS A 472 -28.64 -3.85 -10.12
C LYS A 472 -28.98 -4.29 -11.55
N ASP A 473 -28.93 -3.36 -12.51
CA ASP A 473 -29.26 -3.61 -13.92
C ASP A 473 -28.04 -4.10 -14.71
N PHE A 474 -26.89 -4.27 -14.07
CA PHE A 474 -25.67 -4.77 -14.71
C PHE A 474 -25.40 -6.22 -14.30
N GLY A 475 -25.33 -7.10 -15.29
CA GLY A 475 -24.84 -8.45 -15.14
C GLY A 475 -23.33 -8.55 -15.37
N ARG A 476 -22.90 -9.58 -16.09
CA ARG A 476 -21.50 -9.85 -16.37
C ARG A 476 -20.93 -8.86 -17.39
N ILE A 477 -19.73 -8.33 -17.12
CA ILE A 477 -18.98 -7.47 -18.05
C ILE A 477 -17.70 -8.20 -18.48
N THR A 478 -17.51 -8.36 -19.78
CA THR A 478 -16.32 -9.00 -20.36
C THR A 478 -15.65 -8.03 -21.34
N ILE A 479 -14.39 -7.63 -21.10
CA ILE A 479 -13.68 -6.66 -21.93
C ILE A 479 -12.67 -7.40 -22.82
N GLY A 480 -12.92 -7.37 -24.13
CA GLY A 480 -12.02 -7.85 -25.18
C GLY A 480 -10.94 -6.84 -25.57
N GLY A 481 -10.24 -7.10 -26.68
CA GLY A 481 -9.21 -6.18 -27.23
C GLY A 481 -9.82 -4.87 -27.73
N ASP A 482 -10.82 -4.97 -28.60
CA ASP A 482 -11.45 -3.85 -29.32
C ASP A 482 -12.93 -3.67 -28.98
N PHE A 483 -13.51 -4.53 -28.18
CA PHE A 483 -14.91 -4.51 -27.80
C PHE A 483 -15.11 -4.95 -26.35
N ALA A 484 -16.27 -4.61 -25.77
CA ALA A 484 -16.73 -5.14 -24.50
C ALA A 484 -18.12 -5.75 -24.64
N LEU A 485 -18.41 -6.78 -23.86
CA LEU A 485 -19.73 -7.40 -23.72
C LEU A 485 -20.26 -7.08 -22.33
N VAL A 486 -21.49 -6.58 -22.27
CA VAL A 486 -22.20 -6.22 -21.05
C VAL A 486 -23.56 -6.88 -21.02
N GLU A 487 -23.91 -7.54 -19.93
CA GLU A 487 -25.25 -8.09 -19.74
C GLU A 487 -26.14 -7.02 -19.10
N LEU A 488 -27.28 -6.71 -19.78
CA LEU A 488 -28.31 -5.76 -19.35
C LEU A 488 -29.67 -6.45 -19.34
N PRO A 489 -30.68 -5.93 -18.61
CA PRO A 489 -31.99 -6.55 -18.50
C PRO A 489 -32.65 -6.77 -19.89
N LYS A 490 -33.30 -7.92 -20.07
CA LYS A 490 -34.01 -8.27 -21.33
C LYS A 490 -35.06 -7.27 -21.75
N ASN A 491 -35.70 -6.61 -20.80
CA ASN A 491 -36.76 -5.64 -21.02
C ASN A 491 -36.24 -4.19 -20.94
N LEU A 492 -35.04 -3.94 -21.46
CA LEU A 492 -34.48 -2.59 -21.50
C LEU A 492 -35.38 -1.71 -22.38
N ASP A 493 -35.78 -0.57 -21.82
CA ASP A 493 -36.63 0.40 -22.57
C ASP A 493 -35.86 0.90 -23.82
N PRO A 494 -36.43 0.87 -25.02
CA PRO A 494 -35.81 1.42 -26.21
C PRO A 494 -35.30 2.85 -26.04
N ALA A 495 -36.00 3.66 -25.27
CA ALA A 495 -35.58 5.03 -24.95
C ALA A 495 -34.23 5.10 -24.16
N VAL A 496 -33.81 4.02 -23.50
CA VAL A 496 -32.48 3.92 -22.87
C VAL A 496 -31.42 3.70 -23.94
N LEU A 497 -31.68 2.85 -24.93
CA LEU A 497 -30.74 2.61 -26.03
C LEU A 497 -30.55 3.87 -26.89
N ASP A 498 -31.62 4.62 -27.15
CA ASP A 498 -31.55 5.90 -27.87
C ASP A 498 -30.68 6.93 -27.13
N ARG A 499 -30.80 7.00 -25.80
CA ARG A 499 -29.94 7.87 -24.95
C ARG A 499 -28.47 7.46 -24.94
N LEU A 500 -28.20 6.17 -25.12
CA LEU A 500 -26.85 5.61 -25.13
C LEU A 500 -26.18 5.66 -26.51
N GLU A 501 -26.88 6.06 -27.58
CA GLU A 501 -26.36 6.10 -28.93
C GLU A 501 -25.16 7.05 -29.08
N ASP A 502 -25.19 8.20 -28.40
CA ASP A 502 -24.12 9.20 -28.40
C ASP A 502 -23.11 9.08 -27.24
N THR A 503 -23.27 8.04 -26.40
CA THR A 503 -22.42 7.84 -25.22
C THR A 503 -20.98 7.55 -25.60
N ARG A 504 -20.05 8.23 -24.91
CA ARG A 504 -18.60 8.07 -25.13
C ARG A 504 -17.90 7.57 -23.88
N ILE A 505 -17.00 6.59 -24.07
CA ILE A 505 -16.08 6.12 -23.04
C ILE A 505 -14.66 6.36 -23.52
N SER A 506 -13.84 7.04 -22.71
CA SER A 506 -12.46 7.43 -23.10
C SER A 506 -12.40 8.20 -24.43
N GLY A 507 -13.42 9.02 -24.71
CA GLY A 507 -13.51 9.84 -25.93
C GLY A 507 -14.04 9.12 -27.18
N GLN A 508 -14.30 7.80 -27.11
CA GLN A 508 -14.83 7.00 -28.22
C GLN A 508 -16.30 6.64 -28.04
N LEU A 509 -17.07 6.70 -29.13
CA LEU A 509 -18.46 6.25 -29.16
C LEU A 509 -18.54 4.76 -28.85
N ILE A 510 -19.50 4.36 -28.00
CA ILE A 510 -19.62 2.97 -27.58
C ILE A 510 -20.37 2.09 -28.58
N ASN A 511 -21.19 2.66 -29.48
CA ASN A 511 -21.99 1.94 -30.46
C ASN A 511 -22.67 0.69 -29.85
N ILE A 512 -23.51 0.90 -28.85
CA ILE A 512 -24.16 -0.20 -28.13
C ILE A 512 -25.11 -1.00 -29.05
N GLN A 513 -24.89 -2.30 -29.15
CA GLN A 513 -25.73 -3.20 -29.97
C GLN A 513 -25.99 -4.50 -29.23
N ARG A 514 -27.19 -5.08 -29.43
CA ARG A 514 -27.50 -6.39 -28.87
C ARG A 514 -26.65 -7.46 -29.56
N ASP A 515 -25.93 -8.26 -28.79
CA ASP A 515 -25.10 -9.35 -29.32
C ASP A 515 -25.95 -10.60 -29.54
N HIS A 516 -26.20 -10.93 -30.78
CA HIS A 516 -26.98 -12.12 -31.17
C HIS A 516 -26.13 -13.40 -31.25
N GLY A 517 -24.87 -13.37 -30.79
CA GLY A 517 -23.92 -14.48 -30.90
C GLY A 517 -23.44 -14.71 -32.34
N ALA A 518 -22.15 -14.96 -32.52
CA ALA A 518 -21.64 -15.32 -33.85
C ALA A 518 -22.29 -16.64 -34.32
N PRO A 519 -22.71 -16.76 -35.62
CA PRO A 519 -23.24 -18.01 -36.14
C PRO A 519 -22.20 -19.13 -35.96
N PRO A 520 -22.63 -20.37 -35.67
CA PRO A 520 -21.72 -21.49 -35.45
C PRO A 520 -20.84 -21.70 -36.70
N ARG A 521 -19.53 -21.57 -36.55
CA ARG A 521 -18.56 -21.92 -37.58
C ARG A 521 -18.72 -23.40 -37.90
N ASN A 522 -19.31 -23.70 -39.06
CA ASN A 522 -19.48 -25.02 -39.63
C ASN A 522 -18.10 -25.68 -39.78
N ARG A 523 -17.80 -26.67 -38.96
CA ARG A 523 -16.64 -27.56 -39.14
C ARG A 523 -16.96 -28.48 -40.31
N GLY A 524 -16.67 -28.02 -41.52
CA GLY A 524 -16.67 -28.84 -42.73
C GLY A 524 -15.62 -29.95 -42.61
N GLY A 525 -16.09 -31.17 -42.67
CA GLY A 525 -15.29 -32.37 -42.67
C GLY A 525 -14.34 -32.41 -43.89
N ARG A 526 -13.09 -32.72 -43.66
CA ARG A 526 -12.15 -33.13 -44.70
C ARG A 526 -12.20 -34.65 -44.82
N GLY A 527 -12.93 -35.08 -45.86
CA GLY A 527 -12.82 -36.43 -46.42
C GLY A 527 -11.43 -36.63 -47.04
N ARG A 528 -10.87 -37.79 -46.80
CA ARG A 528 -9.69 -38.30 -47.45
C ARG A 528 -10.08 -38.75 -48.86
N GLU A 529 -9.39 -38.24 -49.88
CA GLU A 529 -9.22 -38.96 -51.14
C GLU A 529 -7.75 -38.97 -51.57
N ARG A 530 -7.30 -40.18 -51.82
CA ARG A 530 -6.01 -40.50 -52.43
C ARG A 530 -6.11 -40.37 -53.94
N GLY A 531 -5.22 -39.64 -54.58
CA GLY A 531 -5.05 -39.60 -56.03
C GLY A 531 -3.60 -39.43 -56.40
N ARG A 532 -3.09 -40.43 -57.10
CA ARG A 532 -1.73 -40.62 -57.69
C ARG A 532 -1.52 -39.72 -58.92
N GLY A 533 -0.25 -39.45 -59.22
CA GLY A 533 0.33 -39.08 -60.53
C GLY A 533 0.74 -37.62 -60.58
N GLY A 534 1.92 -37.24 -60.99
CA GLY A 534 2.92 -37.72 -61.86
C GLY A 534 3.66 -36.51 -62.43
N PHE A 535 4.96 -36.54 -62.33
CA PHE A 535 6.03 -36.10 -63.23
C PHE A 535 6.05 -34.71 -63.95
N HIS A 536 7.30 -34.21 -64.00
CA HIS A 536 8.00 -33.26 -64.88
C HIS A 536 7.97 -31.80 -64.42
N GLY A 537 9.08 -31.08 -64.26
CA GLY A 537 10.36 -31.08 -64.98
C GLY A 537 10.66 -29.66 -65.43
N GLY A 538 11.89 -29.18 -65.23
CA GLY A 538 12.43 -27.98 -65.89
C GLY A 538 12.80 -26.87 -64.90
N ARG A 539 14.04 -26.74 -64.43
CA ARG A 539 15.27 -26.09 -64.98
C ARG A 539 15.00 -24.73 -65.65
N ASP A 540 15.57 -23.70 -65.12
CA ASP A 540 16.80 -22.96 -65.42
C ASP A 540 16.64 -21.51 -64.99
N SER A 541 17.50 -20.99 -64.20
CA SER A 541 18.81 -20.35 -64.40
C SER A 541 18.79 -18.84 -64.64
N ARG A 542 19.73 -18.23 -63.96
CA ARG A 542 20.55 -17.03 -64.27
C ARG A 542 19.94 -15.68 -63.98
N ASN A 543 20.53 -14.99 -63.03
CA ASN A 543 21.80 -14.28 -62.97
C ASN A 543 21.75 -12.79 -63.35
N ARG A 544 22.49 -12.03 -62.60
CA ARG A 544 23.15 -10.72 -62.81
C ARG A 544 22.37 -9.50 -62.32
N ASP A 545 22.89 -8.83 -61.36
CA ASP A 545 24.09 -7.98 -61.19
C ASP A 545 23.88 -6.54 -61.65
N TYR A 546 24.59 -5.68 -60.91
CA TYR A 546 25.06 -4.33 -61.09
C TYR A 546 24.21 -3.22 -60.45
N SER A 547 24.75 -2.61 -59.34
CA SER A 547 25.64 -1.44 -59.29
C SER A 547 25.03 -0.17 -59.92
N ASP A 548 25.07 1.01 -59.40
CA ASP A 548 26.14 1.81 -58.85
C ASP A 548 25.60 3.27 -58.61
N ARG A 549 26.18 3.94 -57.58
CA ARG A 549 26.56 5.34 -57.57
C ARG A 549 25.60 6.52 -57.69
N GLY A 550 25.87 7.41 -56.79
CA GLY A 550 25.90 8.86 -56.96
C GLY A 550 24.93 9.56 -56.01
N GLY A 551 25.28 10.25 -54.99
CA GLY A 551 26.29 11.29 -54.86
C GLY A 551 25.71 12.61 -55.30
N TRP A 552 25.51 13.57 -54.39
CA TRP A 552 25.86 14.98 -54.47
C TRP A 552 25.18 15.83 -53.38
N ARG A 553 25.92 16.37 -52.58
CA ARG A 553 26.20 17.69 -51.99
C ARG A 553 25.23 18.80 -52.37
N GLY A 554 24.97 19.62 -51.33
CA GLY A 554 25.09 21.08 -51.48
C GLY A 554 24.04 21.88 -50.74
N ARG A 555 24.43 22.47 -49.61
CA ARG A 555 24.45 23.89 -49.22
C ARG A 555 23.15 24.69 -49.44
N GLY A 556 22.75 25.32 -48.40
CA GLY A 556 22.85 26.76 -48.04
C GLY A 556 21.49 27.39 -47.91
N ASP A 557 21.12 27.81 -46.80
CA ASP A 557 21.20 29.14 -46.17
C ASP A 557 20.72 29.07 -44.73
#